data_b8b8d6aa3b583bf7e6ba48af16aad4cf
#
_entry.id   b8b8d6aa3b583bf7e6ba48af16aad4cf
#
_cell.length_a   1.000
_cell.length_b   1.000
_cell.length_c   1.000
_cell.angle_alpha   90.00
_cell.angle_beta   90.00
_cell.angle_gamma   90.00
#
_symmetry.space_group_name_H-M   'P 1'
#
loop_
_entity.id
_entity.type
_entity.pdbx_description
1 polymer ?
#
loop_
_entity_poly.entity_id
_entity_poly.type
_entity_poly.pdbx_seq_one_letter_code
_entity_poly.pdbx_strand_id
1 'polypeptide(L)'
;MKTKGLKVLTAAAVLSLGLMTMEALAAEGWAMSGNTWVYMDQYGNRVTNEWRKGADNLWRYLNGNGEMAVSCWADEDYFVDSNGIMVANKWVKTRSYYGGDEDVWFYFGNSGKVVKDGWKKIDGRNYLFDSEGVMQTGWTEDNLYYLGSDGAMKTGWRYLEPPYDEDEDDYTYGPESDDGQYWYYFAPSGKKYCTSTGDEEGEYRVSRIDGKYYCFDSTGKMQTGWVYMDG
;
A
#
# COMPACT_ATOMS: atom_id res chain seq x y z
N MET A 1 5.97 28.32 35.59
CA MET A 1 6.03 27.34 34.52
C MET A 1 7.46 26.78 34.46
N LYS A 2 7.67 25.52 34.82
CA LYS A 2 9.01 24.90 34.83
C LYS A 2 9.11 24.02 33.56
N THR A 3 9.93 24.43 32.62
CA THR A 3 10.33 23.64 31.45
C THR A 3 11.23 22.49 31.89
N LYS A 4 10.76 21.25 31.72
CA LYS A 4 11.60 20.05 31.90
C LYS A 4 12.42 19.84 30.62
N GLY A 5 13.73 20.16 30.72
CA GLY A 5 14.68 19.90 29.65
C GLY A 5 14.90 18.39 29.46
N LEU A 6 14.82 17.96 28.23
CA LEU A 6 15.16 16.63 27.77
C LEU A 6 16.66 16.41 27.93
N LYS A 7 17.06 15.51 28.84
CA LYS A 7 18.47 15.12 28.96
C LYS A 7 18.81 14.10 27.91
N VAL A 8 19.53 14.53 26.88
CA VAL A 8 20.23 13.62 25.95
C VAL A 8 21.44 13.06 26.71
N LEU A 9 21.43 11.81 27.03
CA LEU A 9 22.58 11.10 27.59
C LEU A 9 23.56 10.79 26.44
N THR A 10 24.50 11.72 26.19
CA THR A 10 25.70 11.44 25.41
C THR A 10 26.69 10.66 26.30
N ALA A 11 26.85 9.37 26.07
CA ALA A 11 27.93 8.61 26.66
C ALA A 11 29.22 8.94 25.89
N ALA A 12 29.98 9.90 26.38
CA ALA A 12 31.35 10.14 25.93
C ALA A 12 32.27 9.10 26.54
N ALA A 13 32.78 8.16 25.74
CA ALA A 13 33.82 7.23 26.17
C ALA A 13 35.15 7.98 26.17
N VAL A 14 35.71 8.20 27.35
CA VAL A 14 37.08 8.69 27.57
C VAL A 14 38.03 7.47 27.45
N LEU A 15 38.86 7.47 26.40
CA LEU A 15 39.97 6.54 26.24
C LEU A 15 41.10 6.96 27.18
N SER A 16 41.31 6.24 28.30
CA SER A 16 42.57 6.28 29.06
C SER A 16 43.31 4.94 28.78
N LEU A 17 44.49 5.03 28.20
CA LEU A 17 45.43 3.90 28.10
C LEU A 17 45.88 3.46 29.49
N GLY A 18 45.43 2.29 29.89
CA GLY A 18 45.95 1.55 31.03
C GLY A 18 45.74 0.06 30.79
N LEU A 19 46.84 -0.67 30.59
CA LEU A 19 46.87 -2.12 30.53
C LEU A 19 46.31 -2.71 31.85
N MET A 20 45.03 -3.05 31.88
CA MET A 20 44.46 -4.08 32.73
C MET A 20 43.38 -4.80 31.94
N THR A 21 43.60 -6.10 31.73
CA THR A 21 42.61 -7.03 31.23
C THR A 21 41.47 -7.18 32.26
N MET A 22 40.55 -6.24 32.24
CA MET A 22 39.19 -6.46 32.69
C MET A 22 38.36 -6.61 31.41
N GLU A 23 37.87 -7.81 31.20
CA GLU A 23 36.72 -8.02 30.29
C GLU A 23 35.59 -7.14 30.83
N ALA A 24 35.50 -5.89 30.37
CA ALA A 24 34.30 -5.13 30.52
C ALA A 24 33.27 -5.84 29.65
N LEU A 25 32.43 -6.66 30.29
CA LEU A 25 31.21 -7.15 29.68
C LEU A 25 30.50 -5.91 29.09
N ALA A 26 30.42 -5.86 27.78
CA ALA A 26 29.70 -4.77 27.12
C ALA A 26 28.28 -4.82 27.68
N ALA A 27 27.84 -3.71 28.26
CA ALA A 27 26.49 -3.66 28.81
C ALA A 27 25.48 -3.95 27.69
N GLU A 28 24.54 -4.85 27.96
CA GLU A 28 23.44 -5.14 27.02
C GLU A 28 22.74 -3.86 26.62
N GLY A 29 22.52 -3.66 25.34
CA GLY A 29 21.78 -2.52 24.84
C GLY A 29 22.30 -1.92 23.55
N TRP A 30 21.73 -0.77 23.21
CA TRP A 30 22.08 0.00 22.04
C TRP A 30 23.41 0.73 22.21
N ALA A 31 24.28 0.61 21.20
CA ALA A 31 25.59 1.24 21.16
C ALA A 31 25.90 1.77 19.75
N MET A 32 26.76 2.78 19.67
CA MET A 32 27.31 3.27 18.39
C MET A 32 28.52 2.42 18.00
N SER A 33 28.58 1.99 16.76
CA SER A 33 29.72 1.33 16.17
C SER A 33 30.06 1.97 14.80
N GLY A 34 31.09 2.79 14.77
CA GLY A 34 31.29 3.68 13.62
C GLY A 34 30.15 4.69 13.48
N ASN A 35 29.52 4.68 12.31
CA ASN A 35 28.39 5.60 12.00
C ASN A 35 27.01 4.94 12.10
N THR A 36 26.92 3.73 12.65
CA THR A 36 25.66 2.99 12.75
C THR A 36 25.36 2.56 14.19
N TRP A 37 24.08 2.35 14.47
CA TRP A 37 23.64 1.76 15.72
C TRP A 37 23.67 0.24 15.63
N VAL A 38 24.12 -0.39 16.73
CA VAL A 38 24.12 -1.84 16.94
C VAL A 38 23.46 -2.14 18.29
N TYR A 39 22.99 -3.37 18.47
CA TYR A 39 22.54 -3.84 19.77
C TYR A 39 23.48 -4.95 20.27
N MET A 40 23.99 -4.80 21.47
CA MET A 40 24.85 -5.80 22.11
C MET A 40 24.01 -6.64 23.07
N ASP A 41 24.22 -7.96 23.04
CA ASP A 41 23.62 -8.87 24.02
C ASP A 41 24.38 -8.86 25.36
N GLN A 42 23.88 -9.58 26.33
CA GLN A 42 24.50 -9.69 27.65
C GLN A 42 25.93 -10.31 27.65
N TYR A 43 26.32 -10.93 26.53
CA TYR A 43 27.65 -11.56 26.37
C TYR A 43 28.59 -10.65 25.53
N GLY A 44 28.15 -9.50 25.11
CA GLY A 44 28.92 -8.58 24.28
C GLY A 44 28.94 -8.91 22.79
N ASN A 45 28.05 -9.79 22.31
CA ASN A 45 27.91 -10.08 20.88
C ASN A 45 26.90 -9.12 20.24
N ARG A 46 27.12 -8.81 18.96
CA ARG A 46 26.12 -8.10 18.17
C ARG A 46 24.91 -8.99 17.88
N VAL A 47 23.74 -8.46 18.17
CA VAL A 47 22.48 -9.07 17.76
C VAL A 47 22.27 -8.83 16.26
N THR A 48 21.86 -9.84 15.51
CA THR A 48 21.63 -9.81 14.05
C THR A 48 20.26 -10.36 13.69
N ASN A 49 19.67 -9.88 12.61
CA ASN A 49 18.37 -10.34 12.08
C ASN A 49 17.27 -10.38 13.13
N GLU A 50 17.19 -9.33 13.93
CA GLU A 50 16.29 -9.34 15.08
C GLU A 50 15.74 -7.94 15.39
N TRP A 51 14.51 -7.90 15.91
CA TRP A 51 13.87 -6.68 16.38
C TRP A 51 14.25 -6.37 17.83
N ARG A 52 14.61 -5.12 18.10
CA ARG A 52 14.88 -4.60 19.45
C ARG A 52 14.16 -3.28 19.67
N LYS A 53 13.68 -3.07 20.88
CA LYS A 53 13.11 -1.78 21.28
C LYS A 53 14.21 -0.83 21.73
N GLY A 54 14.05 0.43 21.37
CA GLY A 54 14.82 1.53 21.94
C GLY A 54 14.31 1.95 23.31
N ALA A 55 15.00 2.89 23.94
CA ALA A 55 14.56 3.52 25.21
C ALA A 55 13.22 4.29 25.07
N ASP A 56 12.83 4.64 23.86
CA ASP A 56 11.57 5.25 23.46
C ASP A 56 10.43 4.24 23.30
N ASN A 57 10.70 2.95 23.55
CA ASN A 57 9.78 1.82 23.37
C ASN A 57 9.36 1.55 21.91
N LEU A 58 10.08 2.11 20.92
CA LEU A 58 9.86 1.89 19.49
C LEU A 58 10.73 0.75 18.95
N TRP A 59 10.17 -0.03 18.03
CA TRP A 59 10.84 -1.16 17.41
C TRP A 59 11.83 -0.71 16.34
N ARG A 60 13.02 -1.35 16.34
CA ARG A 60 14.09 -1.20 15.37
C ARG A 60 14.63 -2.56 14.96
N TYR A 61 15.05 -2.71 13.73
CA TYR A 61 15.56 -3.97 13.20
C TYR A 61 17.08 -3.92 13.05
N LEU A 62 17.74 -4.98 13.46
CA LEU A 62 19.17 -5.23 13.23
C LEU A 62 19.29 -6.16 12.03
N ASN A 63 20.01 -5.74 10.98
CA ASN A 63 20.25 -6.53 9.78
C ASN A 63 21.24 -7.70 10.03
N GLY A 64 21.57 -8.46 8.98
CA GLY A 64 22.50 -9.58 9.08
C GLY A 64 23.91 -9.22 9.54
N ASN A 65 24.32 -7.96 9.43
CA ASN A 65 25.60 -7.45 9.94
C ASN A 65 25.50 -6.93 11.39
N GLY A 66 24.31 -7.00 12.01
CA GLY A 66 24.03 -6.43 13.32
C GLY A 66 23.93 -4.91 13.33
N GLU A 67 23.70 -4.29 12.21
CA GLU A 67 23.54 -2.85 12.05
C GLU A 67 22.06 -2.49 12.05
N MET A 68 21.68 -1.38 12.65
CA MET A 68 20.31 -0.88 12.62
C MET A 68 19.92 -0.52 11.19
N ALA A 69 18.87 -1.17 10.68
CA ALA A 69 18.29 -0.89 9.37
C ALA A 69 17.61 0.49 9.35
N VAL A 70 17.75 1.22 8.25
CA VAL A 70 17.13 2.54 8.04
C VAL A 70 16.62 2.68 6.61
N SER A 71 15.45 3.29 6.42
CA SER A 71 14.84 3.58 5.12
C SER A 71 14.78 2.35 4.19
N CYS A 72 14.47 1.17 4.74
CA CYS A 72 14.44 -0.06 3.98
C CYS A 72 13.45 -1.08 4.55
N TRP A 73 13.15 -2.10 3.77
CA TRP A 73 12.45 -3.29 4.22
C TRP A 73 13.34 -4.04 5.22
N ALA A 74 12.79 -4.37 6.39
CA ALA A 74 13.44 -5.21 7.38
C ALA A 74 13.32 -6.71 7.00
N ASP A 75 12.16 -7.06 6.46
CA ASP A 75 11.83 -8.33 5.84
C ASP A 75 10.67 -8.10 4.85
N GLU A 76 10.03 -9.15 4.34
CA GLU A 76 8.92 -9.07 3.39
C GLU A 76 7.63 -8.43 3.94
N ASP A 77 7.55 -8.26 5.27
CA ASP A 77 6.35 -7.77 5.95
C ASP A 77 6.51 -6.40 6.60
N TYR A 78 7.75 -5.97 6.90
CA TYR A 78 7.99 -4.78 7.70
C TYR A 78 8.97 -3.80 7.07
N PHE A 79 8.73 -2.52 7.26
CA PHE A 79 9.59 -1.42 6.80
C PHE A 79 10.04 -0.56 7.98
N VAL A 80 11.26 -0.06 7.93
CA VAL A 80 11.79 0.91 8.88
C VAL A 80 12.03 2.26 8.22
N ASP A 81 11.70 3.34 8.92
CA ASP A 81 11.88 4.70 8.43
C ASP A 81 13.33 5.18 8.48
N SER A 82 13.58 6.44 8.13
CA SER A 82 14.91 7.06 8.16
C SER A 82 15.54 7.14 9.56
N ASN A 83 14.78 6.94 10.61
CA ASN A 83 15.25 6.87 12.00
C ASN A 83 15.40 5.41 12.47
N GLY A 84 15.24 4.44 11.57
CA GLY A 84 15.24 3.02 11.87
C GLY A 84 14.03 2.52 12.64
N ILE A 85 12.97 3.32 12.73
CA ILE A 85 11.75 2.99 13.48
C ILE A 85 10.81 2.19 12.59
N MET A 86 10.24 1.10 13.10
CA MET A 86 9.22 0.31 12.42
C MET A 86 8.03 1.19 12.04
N VAL A 87 7.68 1.18 10.75
CA VAL A 87 6.53 1.92 10.24
C VAL A 87 5.24 1.22 10.65
N ALA A 88 4.26 1.95 11.17
CA ALA A 88 2.93 1.46 11.49
C ALA A 88 1.86 2.55 11.25
N ASN A 89 0.63 2.13 10.86
CA ASN A 89 -0.50 3.00 10.52
C ASN A 89 -0.10 4.10 9.51
N LYS A 90 0.65 3.74 8.47
CA LYS A 90 1.25 4.74 7.57
C LYS A 90 1.40 4.22 6.14
N TRP A 91 1.19 5.12 5.20
CA TRP A 91 1.56 4.94 3.81
C TRP A 91 3.05 5.18 3.59
N VAL A 92 3.68 4.33 2.78
CA VAL A 92 5.07 4.48 2.33
C VAL A 92 5.12 4.27 0.83
N LYS A 93 5.83 5.15 0.13
CA LYS A 93 6.17 4.99 -1.27
C LYS A 93 7.63 4.56 -1.37
N THR A 94 7.86 3.37 -1.88
CA THR A 94 9.20 2.76 -1.98
C THR A 94 9.18 1.64 -3.01
N ARG A 95 10.34 1.11 -3.35
CA ARG A 95 10.45 -0.09 -4.18
C ARG A 95 9.88 -1.31 -3.44
N SER A 96 9.31 -2.26 -4.19
CA SER A 96 8.87 -3.53 -3.61
C SER A 96 10.05 -4.29 -3.00
N TYR A 97 9.79 -5.04 -1.93
CA TYR A 97 10.73 -6.00 -1.36
C TYR A 97 11.17 -7.05 -2.39
N TYR A 98 10.27 -7.43 -3.29
CA TYR A 98 10.51 -8.44 -4.33
C TYR A 98 11.20 -7.88 -5.57
N GLY A 99 11.53 -6.59 -5.59
CA GLY A 99 12.24 -5.92 -6.69
C GLY A 99 11.32 -4.95 -7.47
N GLY A 100 11.83 -4.50 -8.61
CA GLY A 100 11.18 -3.49 -9.44
C GLY A 100 11.96 -2.19 -9.48
N ASP A 101 11.81 -1.44 -10.58
CA ASP A 101 12.58 -0.21 -10.81
C ASP A 101 11.85 1.04 -10.31
N GLU A 102 10.55 0.94 -10.06
CA GLU A 102 9.71 2.06 -9.65
C GLU A 102 9.29 1.98 -8.18
N ASP A 103 9.13 3.15 -7.57
CA ASP A 103 8.53 3.27 -6.25
C ASP A 103 7.02 3.14 -6.35
N VAL A 104 6.44 2.25 -5.56
CA VAL A 104 5.01 1.97 -5.45
C VAL A 104 4.50 2.21 -4.04
N TRP A 105 3.19 2.30 -3.86
CA TRP A 105 2.60 2.58 -2.55
C TRP A 105 2.27 1.31 -1.78
N PHE A 106 2.64 1.32 -0.50
CA PHE A 106 2.31 0.33 0.51
C PHE A 106 1.61 0.98 1.70
N TYR A 107 0.77 0.21 2.38
CA TYR A 107 0.21 0.63 3.66
C TYR A 107 0.61 -0.36 4.76
N PHE A 108 1.20 0.15 5.83
CA PHE A 108 1.56 -0.62 7.01
C PHE A 108 0.47 -0.45 8.08
N GLY A 109 -0.14 -1.54 8.50
CA GLY A 109 -1.20 -1.54 9.50
C GLY A 109 -0.70 -1.22 10.92
N ASN A 110 -1.58 -1.31 11.89
CA ASN A 110 -1.26 -0.98 13.29
C ASN A 110 -0.21 -1.91 13.94
N SER A 111 -0.07 -3.13 13.44
CA SER A 111 0.97 -4.07 13.87
C SER A 111 2.34 -3.82 13.23
N GLY A 112 2.44 -2.87 12.30
CA GLY A 112 3.63 -2.65 11.46
C GLY A 112 3.72 -3.55 10.24
N LYS A 113 2.83 -4.54 10.09
CA LYS A 113 2.80 -5.39 8.89
C LYS A 113 2.24 -4.65 7.70
N VAL A 114 2.84 -4.89 6.53
CA VAL A 114 2.28 -4.45 5.25
C VAL A 114 0.94 -5.12 5.00
N VAL A 115 -0.02 -4.36 4.48
CA VAL A 115 -1.32 -4.88 4.05
C VAL A 115 -1.16 -5.53 2.68
N LYS A 116 -1.60 -6.78 2.55
CA LYS A 116 -1.53 -7.60 1.32
C LYS A 116 -2.89 -8.24 1.02
N ASP A 117 -3.05 -8.76 -0.17
CA ASP A 117 -4.13 -9.67 -0.57
C ASP A 117 -5.54 -9.13 -0.31
N GLY A 118 -5.93 -8.12 -1.06
CA GLY A 118 -7.33 -7.73 -1.12
C GLY A 118 -7.68 -6.35 -0.59
N TRP A 119 -8.96 -6.17 -0.27
CA TRP A 119 -9.53 -4.87 0.08
C TRP A 119 -9.24 -4.46 1.53
N LYS A 120 -8.87 -3.20 1.69
CA LYS A 120 -8.67 -2.59 3.01
C LYS A 120 -9.32 -1.21 3.08
N LYS A 121 -10.08 -0.98 4.15
CA LYS A 121 -10.60 0.35 4.45
C LYS A 121 -9.59 1.11 5.32
N ILE A 122 -9.14 2.27 4.80
CA ILE A 122 -8.16 3.15 5.45
C ILE A 122 -8.75 4.57 5.40
N ASP A 123 -8.87 5.22 6.54
CA ASP A 123 -9.42 6.57 6.68
C ASP A 123 -10.75 6.77 5.93
N GLY A 124 -11.63 5.77 6.01
CA GLY A 124 -12.97 5.81 5.42
C GLY A 124 -13.04 5.45 3.94
N ARG A 125 -11.92 5.27 3.24
CA ARG A 125 -11.84 4.89 1.83
C ARG A 125 -11.40 3.43 1.67
N ASN A 126 -11.86 2.77 0.61
CA ASN A 126 -11.45 1.41 0.28
C ASN A 126 -10.28 1.43 -0.71
N TYR A 127 -9.29 0.60 -0.47
CA TYR A 127 -8.11 0.38 -1.30
C TYR A 127 -7.94 -1.11 -1.56
N LEU A 128 -7.34 -1.47 -2.68
CA LEU A 128 -7.02 -2.84 -3.03
C LEU A 128 -5.50 -3.00 -3.07
N PHE A 129 -5.01 -4.11 -2.51
CA PHE A 129 -3.59 -4.47 -2.51
C PHE A 129 -3.42 -5.85 -3.13
N ASP A 130 -2.35 -6.04 -3.89
CA ASP A 130 -1.98 -7.35 -4.42
C ASP A 130 -1.28 -8.23 -3.37
N SER A 131 -0.81 -9.40 -3.81
CA SER A 131 -0.11 -10.36 -2.96
C SER A 131 1.25 -9.88 -2.45
N GLU A 132 1.86 -8.89 -3.10
CA GLU A 132 3.10 -8.25 -2.63
C GLU A 132 2.83 -7.07 -1.71
N GLY A 133 1.56 -6.62 -1.61
CA GLY A 133 1.13 -5.46 -0.84
C GLY A 133 1.19 -4.14 -1.61
N VAL A 134 1.33 -4.19 -2.93
CA VAL A 134 1.31 -2.99 -3.77
C VAL A 134 -0.12 -2.49 -3.90
N MET A 135 -0.33 -1.21 -3.62
CA MET A 135 -1.62 -0.53 -3.81
C MET A 135 -1.99 -0.50 -5.29
N GLN A 136 -3.16 -1.01 -5.61
CA GLN A 136 -3.67 -1.07 -6.98
C GLN A 136 -4.33 0.24 -7.40
N THR A 137 -4.31 0.52 -8.72
CA THR A 137 -4.96 1.66 -9.37
C THR A 137 -5.60 1.21 -10.69
N GLY A 138 -6.53 1.99 -11.22
CA GLY A 138 -7.22 1.64 -12.46
C GLY A 138 -8.36 0.63 -12.23
N TRP A 139 -8.69 -0.13 -13.27
CA TRP A 139 -9.68 -1.19 -13.21
C TRP A 139 -9.17 -2.37 -12.39
N THR A 140 -10.06 -2.99 -11.61
CA THR A 140 -9.74 -4.28 -10.95
C THR A 140 -9.72 -5.41 -11.99
N GLU A 141 -9.02 -6.49 -11.67
CA GLU A 141 -8.89 -7.67 -12.56
C GLU A 141 -10.24 -8.25 -13.01
N ASP A 142 -11.26 -8.19 -12.13
CA ASP A 142 -12.63 -8.62 -12.46
C ASP A 142 -13.45 -7.56 -13.22
N ASN A 143 -12.87 -6.42 -13.53
CA ASN A 143 -13.49 -5.27 -14.21
C ASN A 143 -14.77 -4.73 -13.51
N LEU A 144 -14.97 -5.04 -12.23
CA LEU A 144 -16.15 -4.61 -11.47
C LEU A 144 -15.97 -3.32 -10.69
N TYR A 145 -14.73 -2.94 -10.38
CA TYR A 145 -14.40 -1.74 -9.61
C TYR A 145 -13.35 -0.89 -10.33
N TYR A 146 -13.32 0.39 -9.99
CA TYR A 146 -12.29 1.31 -10.48
C TYR A 146 -11.62 2.03 -9.32
N LEU A 147 -10.30 2.02 -9.32
CA LEU A 147 -9.43 2.66 -8.34
C LEU A 147 -8.81 3.89 -8.99
N GLY A 148 -8.91 5.04 -8.36
CA GLY A 148 -8.28 6.25 -8.89
C GLY A 148 -6.75 6.19 -8.83
N SER A 149 -6.09 7.19 -9.39
CA SER A 149 -4.63 7.35 -9.28
C SER A 149 -4.15 7.50 -7.83
N ASP A 150 -5.05 7.84 -6.89
CA ASP A 150 -4.85 7.86 -5.46
C ASP A 150 -5.08 6.49 -4.78
N GLY A 151 -5.34 5.42 -5.56
CA GLY A 151 -5.67 4.07 -5.12
C GLY A 151 -7.07 3.92 -4.52
N ALA A 152 -7.78 5.00 -4.26
CA ALA A 152 -9.09 4.93 -3.62
C ALA A 152 -10.17 4.45 -4.59
N MET A 153 -11.00 3.48 -4.16
CA MET A 153 -12.16 2.99 -4.89
C MET A 153 -13.11 4.14 -5.23
N LYS A 154 -13.52 4.23 -6.48
CA LYS A 154 -14.42 5.28 -6.99
C LYS A 154 -15.87 4.81 -6.95
N THR A 155 -16.78 5.79 -6.78
CA THR A 155 -18.23 5.62 -6.81
C THR A 155 -18.88 6.73 -7.65
N GLY A 156 -20.13 6.54 -8.07
CA GLY A 156 -20.85 7.49 -8.93
C GLY A 156 -20.37 7.44 -10.38
N TRP A 157 -20.70 8.49 -11.12
CA TRP A 157 -20.36 8.60 -12.54
C TRP A 157 -18.86 8.79 -12.78
N ARG A 158 -18.31 8.04 -13.76
CA ARG A 158 -16.93 8.16 -14.23
C ARG A 158 -16.90 8.05 -15.74
N TYR A 159 -16.04 8.87 -16.37
CA TYR A 159 -15.76 8.83 -17.79
C TYR A 159 -14.35 8.26 -17.95
N LEU A 160 -14.24 7.04 -18.49
CA LEU A 160 -13.03 6.21 -18.43
C LEU A 160 -12.82 5.45 -19.73
N GLU A 161 -11.59 5.15 -20.03
CA GLU A 161 -11.23 4.12 -21.01
C GLU A 161 -11.73 2.75 -20.54
N PRO A 162 -12.13 1.84 -21.44
CA PRO A 162 -12.54 0.50 -21.08
C PRO A 162 -11.38 -0.28 -20.42
N PRO A 163 -11.68 -1.33 -19.62
CA PRO A 163 -10.66 -2.09 -18.90
C PRO A 163 -9.77 -3.00 -19.78
N TYR A 164 -10.07 -3.11 -21.04
CA TYR A 164 -9.39 -3.98 -22.00
C TYR A 164 -9.29 -3.26 -23.35
N ASP A 165 -8.25 -3.60 -24.12
CA ASP A 165 -8.19 -3.23 -25.52
C ASP A 165 -9.34 -3.97 -26.25
N GLU A 166 -10.17 -3.21 -26.96
CA GLU A 166 -11.18 -3.79 -27.82
C GLU A 166 -10.42 -4.38 -29.01
N ASP A 167 -10.33 -5.73 -29.10
CA ASP A 167 -9.86 -6.38 -30.31
C ASP A 167 -10.76 -5.94 -31.47
N GLU A 168 -10.19 -5.68 -32.65
CA GLU A 168 -10.89 -5.16 -33.84
C GLU A 168 -12.13 -5.97 -34.26
N ASP A 169 -12.30 -7.18 -33.71
CA ASP A 169 -13.41 -8.09 -33.97
C ASP A 169 -14.54 -8.05 -32.93
N ASP A 170 -14.42 -7.32 -31.83
CA ASP A 170 -15.51 -7.15 -30.85
C ASP A 170 -16.42 -6.01 -31.29
N TYR A 171 -17.43 -6.36 -32.09
CA TYR A 171 -18.54 -5.45 -32.43
C TYR A 171 -19.37 -5.14 -31.20
N THR A 172 -18.84 -4.26 -30.33
CA THR A 172 -19.63 -3.70 -29.24
C THR A 172 -20.71 -2.81 -29.82
N TYR A 173 -21.96 -3.27 -29.78
CA TYR A 173 -23.14 -2.46 -30.06
C TYR A 173 -23.25 -1.37 -28.98
N GLY A 174 -22.56 -0.27 -29.21
CA GLY A 174 -22.59 0.88 -28.31
C GLY A 174 -22.26 2.16 -29.06
N PRO A 175 -22.52 3.35 -28.48
CA PRO A 175 -22.13 4.57 -29.12
C PRO A 175 -20.61 4.58 -29.32
N GLU A 176 -20.18 4.84 -30.55
CA GLU A 176 -18.77 5.12 -30.82
C GLU A 176 -18.35 6.30 -29.96
N SER A 177 -17.20 6.19 -29.32
CA SER A 177 -16.59 7.28 -28.55
C SER A 177 -15.46 7.89 -29.38
N ASP A 178 -15.50 9.19 -29.61
CA ASP A 178 -14.48 9.90 -30.39
C ASP A 178 -13.10 9.90 -29.71
N ASP A 179 -13.03 9.63 -28.39
CA ASP A 179 -11.82 9.67 -27.58
C ASP A 179 -11.51 8.33 -26.86
N GLY A 180 -12.25 7.26 -27.20
CA GLY A 180 -12.08 5.93 -26.60
C GLY A 180 -12.55 5.82 -25.15
N GLN A 181 -13.22 6.86 -24.59
CA GLN A 181 -13.72 6.84 -23.23
C GLN A 181 -15.24 6.72 -23.18
N TYR A 182 -15.76 6.09 -22.12
CA TYR A 182 -17.19 5.83 -21.94
C TYR A 182 -17.64 6.20 -20.53
N TRP A 183 -18.94 6.51 -20.38
CA TRP A 183 -19.54 6.72 -19.07
C TRP A 183 -19.88 5.41 -18.40
N TYR A 184 -19.39 5.27 -17.16
CA TYR A 184 -19.71 4.19 -16.24
C TYR A 184 -20.34 4.75 -14.97
N TYR A 185 -21.16 3.94 -14.32
CA TYR A 185 -21.69 4.28 -12.99
C TYR A 185 -21.31 3.21 -11.99
N PHE A 186 -20.71 3.63 -10.89
CA PHE A 186 -20.34 2.78 -9.76
C PHE A 186 -21.27 3.03 -8.59
N ALA A 187 -21.93 1.98 -8.11
CA ALA A 187 -22.81 2.04 -6.95
C ALA A 187 -22.08 2.58 -5.70
N PRO A 188 -22.78 2.94 -4.62
CA PRO A 188 -22.15 3.29 -3.34
C PRO A 188 -21.25 2.18 -2.76
N SER A 189 -21.51 0.91 -3.14
CA SER A 189 -20.61 -0.23 -2.85
C SER A 189 -19.30 -0.23 -3.65
N GLY A 190 -19.17 0.61 -4.64
CA GLY A 190 -18.07 0.65 -5.61
C GLY A 190 -18.28 -0.25 -6.82
N LYS A 191 -19.29 -1.13 -6.82
CA LYS A 191 -19.51 -2.05 -7.93
C LYS A 191 -20.11 -1.36 -9.13
N LYS A 192 -19.54 -1.61 -10.32
CA LYS A 192 -19.99 -1.11 -11.61
C LYS A 192 -21.40 -1.59 -11.93
N TYR A 193 -22.23 -0.74 -12.53
CA TYR A 193 -23.49 -1.13 -13.14
C TYR A 193 -23.22 -1.76 -14.51
N CYS A 194 -23.64 -3.00 -14.67
CA CYS A 194 -23.65 -3.74 -15.92
C CYS A 194 -24.77 -4.77 -15.85
N THR A 195 -25.05 -5.50 -16.92
CA THR A 195 -25.89 -6.68 -16.85
C THR A 195 -25.26 -7.75 -15.95
N SER A 196 -25.98 -8.78 -15.55
CA SER A 196 -25.41 -9.85 -14.75
C SER A 196 -24.37 -10.62 -15.57
N THR A 197 -23.31 -11.07 -14.88
CA THR A 197 -22.26 -11.87 -15.51
C THR A 197 -22.83 -13.17 -16.08
N GLY A 198 -22.77 -13.33 -17.41
CA GLY A 198 -23.29 -14.52 -18.10
C GLY A 198 -24.44 -14.22 -19.05
N ASP A 199 -24.84 -12.98 -19.17
CA ASP A 199 -25.86 -12.56 -20.13
C ASP A 199 -25.29 -12.57 -21.55
N GLU A 200 -26.11 -12.96 -22.52
CA GLU A 200 -25.74 -13.07 -23.92
C GLU A 200 -25.42 -11.69 -24.53
N GLU A 201 -24.66 -11.67 -25.64
CA GLU A 201 -24.43 -10.44 -26.40
C GLU A 201 -25.73 -9.72 -26.70
N GLY A 202 -25.78 -8.39 -26.42
CA GLY A 202 -26.94 -7.55 -26.68
C GLY A 202 -27.88 -7.34 -25.51
N GLU A 203 -27.60 -7.91 -24.33
CA GLU A 203 -28.40 -7.60 -23.14
C GLU A 203 -28.03 -6.26 -22.51
N TYR A 204 -29.08 -5.53 -22.14
CA TYR A 204 -28.95 -4.20 -21.55
C TYR A 204 -29.63 -4.15 -20.18
N ARG A 205 -29.00 -3.42 -19.26
CA ARG A 205 -29.57 -3.14 -17.93
C ARG A 205 -30.06 -1.70 -17.84
N VAL A 206 -31.37 -1.55 -17.57
CA VAL A 206 -31.94 -0.23 -17.22
C VAL A 206 -31.87 -0.04 -15.72
N SER A 207 -31.32 1.06 -15.28
CA SER A 207 -31.18 1.43 -13.86
C SER A 207 -31.63 2.86 -13.62
N ARG A 208 -32.31 3.08 -12.47
CA ARG A 208 -32.72 4.42 -12.06
C ARG A 208 -31.66 5.01 -11.12
N ILE A 209 -31.05 6.12 -11.56
CA ILE A 209 -30.00 6.85 -10.83
C ILE A 209 -30.47 8.30 -10.71
N ASP A 210 -30.52 8.81 -9.49
CA ASP A 210 -30.95 10.19 -9.19
C ASP A 210 -32.27 10.60 -9.89
N GLY A 211 -33.21 9.66 -9.94
CA GLY A 211 -34.55 9.88 -10.52
C GLY A 211 -34.65 9.72 -12.03
N LYS A 212 -33.55 9.57 -12.76
CA LYS A 212 -33.49 9.34 -14.21
C LYS A 212 -33.16 7.88 -14.51
N TYR A 213 -33.60 7.41 -15.69
CA TYR A 213 -33.29 6.07 -16.16
C TYR A 213 -32.08 6.11 -17.11
N TYR A 214 -31.18 5.17 -16.93
CA TYR A 214 -29.97 4.97 -17.74
C TYR A 214 -29.88 3.51 -18.15
N CYS A 215 -29.33 3.29 -19.33
CA CYS A 215 -29.12 1.96 -19.89
C CYS A 215 -27.63 1.66 -19.94
N PHE A 216 -27.24 0.44 -19.50
CA PHE A 216 -25.86 -0.03 -19.52
C PHE A 216 -25.80 -1.37 -20.24
N ASP A 217 -24.75 -1.60 -21.03
CA ASP A 217 -24.48 -2.90 -21.66
C ASP A 217 -23.82 -3.90 -20.68
N SER A 218 -23.48 -5.08 -21.19
CA SER A 218 -22.80 -6.12 -20.42
C SER A 218 -21.43 -5.71 -19.91
N THR A 219 -20.74 -4.81 -20.60
CA THR A 219 -19.44 -4.25 -20.19
C THR A 219 -19.56 -3.10 -19.19
N GLY A 220 -20.79 -2.58 -19.01
CA GLY A 220 -21.11 -1.45 -18.12
C GLY A 220 -20.98 -0.08 -18.77
N LYS A 221 -20.79 0.02 -20.10
CA LYS A 221 -20.82 1.29 -20.83
C LYS A 221 -22.24 1.83 -20.84
N MET A 222 -22.42 3.10 -20.50
CA MET A 222 -23.73 3.78 -20.60
C MET A 222 -24.09 3.98 -22.07
N GLN A 223 -25.27 3.52 -22.43
CA GLN A 223 -25.79 3.63 -23.80
C GLN A 223 -26.46 4.98 -24.03
N THR A 224 -26.39 5.48 -25.27
CA THR A 224 -27.05 6.69 -25.75
C THR A 224 -27.80 6.38 -27.04
N GLY A 225 -28.84 7.18 -27.36
CA GLY A 225 -29.67 6.97 -28.56
C GLY A 225 -30.72 5.87 -28.36
N TRP A 226 -31.08 5.21 -29.44
CA TRP A 226 -32.11 4.16 -29.44
C TRP A 226 -31.42 2.81 -29.16
N VAL A 227 -31.87 2.13 -28.11
CA VAL A 227 -31.43 0.78 -27.75
C VAL A 227 -32.61 -0.18 -27.94
N TYR A 228 -32.42 -1.23 -28.72
CA TYR A 228 -33.41 -2.28 -28.87
C TYR A 228 -33.27 -3.26 -27.69
N MET A 229 -34.39 -3.53 -27.02
CA MET A 229 -34.45 -4.47 -25.90
C MET A 229 -35.50 -5.52 -26.20
N ASP A 230 -35.11 -6.78 -26.27
CA ASP A 230 -36.03 -7.88 -26.32
C ASP A 230 -36.78 -7.97 -24.98
N GLY A 231 -38.11 -7.83 -25.04
CA GLY A 231 -39.02 -7.77 -23.90
C GLY A 231 -39.40 -9.14 -23.34
#